data_6f235541a6bd025e4c07d614d80277b3
#
_entry.id   6f235541a6bd025e4c07d614d80277b3
#
_cell.length_a   1.000
_cell.length_b   1.000
_cell.length_c   1.000
_cell.angle_alpha   90.00
_cell.angle_beta   90.00
_cell.angle_gamma   90.00
#
_symmetry.space_group_name_H-M   'P 1'
#
loop_
_entity.id
_entity.type
_entity.pdbx_description
1 polymer ?
#
loop_
_entity_poly.entity_id
_entity_poly.type
_entity_poly.pdbx_seq_one_letter_code
_entity_poly.pdbx_strand_id
1 'polypeptide(L)'
;MKLLLTAFDPFGGDKVNPALEAVKLVSEKVGNVEVVKLEVPTVFRKSIATVAAAIAKEKPDAVLCIGQAGGRYDITPERVAINLDDARIKDNEGNQPIDLPIYEDGAPAYFSDLPIKAMVQHIREAGLPASVSNTAGTFVCNHLMYGVLYTLATEYPGVHGGFMHVPFIPEQVEIGRAHV
;
A
#
# COMPACT_ATOMS: atom_id res chain seq x y z
N MET A 1 -15.04 14.32 -5.05
CA MET A 1 -13.73 13.79 -4.63
C MET A 1 -13.49 12.47 -5.35
N LYS A 2 -12.30 12.27 -5.91
CA LYS A 2 -11.91 11.02 -6.59
C LYS A 2 -10.77 10.36 -5.80
N LEU A 3 -10.92 9.09 -5.45
CA LEU A 3 -9.92 8.27 -4.79
C LEU A 3 -9.35 7.26 -5.78
N LEU A 4 -8.03 7.25 -5.96
CA LEU A 4 -7.34 6.13 -6.59
C LEU A 4 -7.02 5.10 -5.49
N LEU A 5 -7.66 3.94 -5.57
CA LEU A 5 -7.51 2.83 -4.62
C LEU A 5 -6.76 1.70 -5.30
N THR A 6 -5.59 1.35 -4.79
CA THR A 6 -4.75 0.34 -5.43
C THR A 6 -4.51 -0.86 -4.55
N ALA A 7 -4.30 -2.03 -5.14
CA ALA A 7 -3.84 -3.21 -4.44
C ALA A 7 -2.90 -4.04 -5.32
N PHE A 8 -1.99 -4.77 -4.69
CA PHE A 8 -1.04 -5.62 -5.39
C PHE A 8 -1.67 -6.91 -5.88
N ASP A 9 -1.15 -7.42 -7.01
CA ASP A 9 -1.38 -8.77 -7.48
C ASP A 9 -0.86 -9.82 -6.47
N PRO A 10 -1.23 -11.10 -6.60
CA PRO A 10 -0.68 -12.20 -5.80
C PRO A 10 0.83 -12.34 -5.98
N PHE A 11 1.56 -12.66 -4.90
CA PHE A 11 3.02 -12.80 -4.89
C PHE A 11 3.48 -13.92 -3.95
N GLY A 12 4.75 -14.29 -4.05
CA GLY A 12 5.37 -15.25 -3.14
C GLY A 12 4.84 -16.69 -3.26
N GLY A 13 4.19 -17.01 -4.37
CA GLY A 13 3.55 -18.32 -4.59
C GLY A 13 2.10 -18.41 -4.12
N ASP A 14 1.57 -17.36 -3.47
CA ASP A 14 0.17 -17.28 -3.11
C ASP A 14 -0.71 -17.12 -4.36
N LYS A 15 -1.91 -17.70 -4.33
CA LYS A 15 -2.90 -17.56 -5.41
C LYS A 15 -3.81 -16.36 -5.22
N VAL A 16 -3.86 -15.80 -4.03
CA VAL A 16 -4.77 -14.75 -3.62
C VAL A 16 -4.00 -13.69 -2.85
N ASN A 17 -4.30 -12.43 -3.12
CA ASN A 17 -3.85 -11.30 -2.29
C ASN A 17 -5.08 -10.68 -1.61
N PRO A 18 -5.20 -10.75 -0.26
CA PRO A 18 -6.36 -10.22 0.46
C PRO A 18 -6.60 -8.73 0.23
N ALA A 19 -5.54 -7.94 -0.01
CA ALA A 19 -5.68 -6.53 -0.36
C ALA A 19 -6.42 -6.36 -1.69
N LEU A 20 -6.08 -7.15 -2.71
CA LEU A 20 -6.73 -7.11 -4.01
C LEU A 20 -8.20 -7.55 -3.93
N GLU A 21 -8.46 -8.63 -3.20
CA GLU A 21 -9.83 -9.10 -3.02
C GLU A 21 -10.71 -8.07 -2.27
N ALA A 22 -10.16 -7.44 -1.24
CA ALA A 22 -10.85 -6.36 -0.53
C ALA A 22 -11.15 -5.17 -1.46
N VAL A 23 -10.17 -4.72 -2.26
CA VAL A 23 -10.35 -3.61 -3.20
C VAL A 23 -11.39 -3.93 -4.28
N LYS A 24 -11.44 -5.16 -4.78
CA LYS A 24 -12.48 -5.58 -5.73
C LYS A 24 -13.90 -5.40 -5.18
N LEU A 25 -14.10 -5.63 -3.88
CA LEU A 25 -15.39 -5.52 -3.20
C LEU A 25 -15.83 -4.07 -2.91
N VAL A 26 -14.92 -3.12 -2.89
CA VAL A 26 -15.27 -1.71 -2.68
C VAL A 26 -16.14 -1.21 -3.83
N SER A 27 -17.21 -0.48 -3.54
CA SER A 27 -18.07 0.12 -4.56
C SER A 27 -17.32 1.21 -5.34
N GLU A 28 -17.63 1.40 -6.62
CA GLU A 28 -17.07 2.48 -7.45
C GLU A 28 -17.46 3.88 -6.94
N LYS A 29 -18.45 3.94 -6.04
CA LYS A 29 -18.87 5.16 -5.36
C LYS A 29 -19.15 4.89 -3.89
N VAL A 30 -18.52 5.65 -3.01
CA VAL A 30 -18.74 5.61 -1.56
C VAL A 30 -19.10 7.01 -1.10
N GLY A 31 -20.38 7.21 -0.74
CA GLY A 31 -20.89 8.55 -0.45
C GLY A 31 -20.70 9.49 -1.66
N ASN A 32 -19.97 10.57 -1.48
CA ASN A 32 -19.63 11.54 -2.54
C ASN A 32 -18.25 11.29 -3.18
N VAL A 33 -17.61 10.15 -2.86
CA VAL A 33 -16.29 9.80 -3.38
C VAL A 33 -16.44 8.81 -4.54
N GLU A 34 -15.91 9.16 -5.69
CA GLU A 34 -15.68 8.25 -6.82
C GLU A 34 -14.42 7.44 -6.53
N VAL A 35 -14.47 6.11 -6.68
CA VAL A 35 -13.36 5.20 -6.41
C VAL A 35 -12.90 4.57 -7.73
N VAL A 36 -11.69 4.89 -8.12
CA VAL A 36 -10.99 4.24 -9.24
C VAL A 36 -10.10 3.15 -8.69
N LYS A 37 -10.31 1.90 -9.08
CA LYS A 37 -9.56 0.74 -8.61
C LYS A 37 -8.44 0.40 -9.56
N LEU A 38 -7.29 0.03 -9.04
CA LEU A 38 -6.12 -0.35 -9.83
C LEU A 38 -5.40 -1.55 -9.21
N GLU A 39 -5.25 -2.60 -9.99
CA GLU A 39 -4.33 -3.69 -9.67
C GLU A 39 -2.90 -3.30 -10.04
N VAL A 40 -1.95 -3.54 -9.13
CA VAL A 40 -0.56 -3.11 -9.25
C VAL A 40 0.35 -4.33 -9.18
N PRO A 41 1.33 -4.48 -10.09
CA PRO A 41 2.25 -5.60 -10.04
C PRO A 41 3.14 -5.51 -8.79
N THR A 42 3.34 -6.65 -8.10
CA THR A 42 4.29 -6.78 -6.98
C THR A 42 5.72 -6.86 -7.53
N VAL A 43 6.16 -5.76 -8.13
CA VAL A 43 7.45 -5.65 -8.82
C VAL A 43 8.06 -4.27 -8.55
N PHE A 44 9.32 -4.26 -8.12
CA PHE A 44 10.08 -3.03 -7.92
C PHE A 44 10.09 -2.16 -9.19
N ARG A 45 10.12 -0.85 -9.05
CA ARG A 45 10.04 0.15 -10.13
C ARG A 45 8.72 0.12 -10.92
N LYS A 46 8.27 -1.05 -11.34
CA LYS A 46 7.06 -1.21 -12.15
C LYS A 46 5.80 -0.83 -11.38
N SER A 47 5.73 -1.15 -10.10
CA SER A 47 4.62 -0.75 -9.22
C SER A 47 4.48 0.77 -9.16
N ILE A 48 5.57 1.51 -8.94
CA ILE A 48 5.56 2.98 -8.93
C ILE A 48 5.12 3.52 -10.28
N ALA A 49 5.73 3.04 -11.38
CA ALA A 49 5.41 3.50 -12.73
C ALA A 49 3.93 3.29 -13.07
N THR A 50 3.35 2.15 -12.67
CA THR A 50 1.94 1.83 -12.87
C THR A 50 1.02 2.83 -12.15
N VAL A 51 1.31 3.13 -10.88
CA VAL A 51 0.49 4.05 -10.08
C VAL A 51 0.70 5.50 -10.54
N ALA A 52 1.93 5.92 -10.87
CA ALA A 52 2.21 7.25 -11.40
C ALA A 52 1.45 7.52 -12.72
N ALA A 53 1.43 6.55 -13.63
CA ALA A 53 0.64 6.65 -14.87
C ALA A 53 -0.86 6.78 -14.58
N ALA A 54 -1.38 6.06 -13.59
CA ALA A 54 -2.78 6.17 -13.18
C ALA A 54 -3.09 7.54 -12.53
N ILE A 55 -2.20 8.08 -11.71
CA ILE A 55 -2.33 9.43 -11.13
C ILE A 55 -2.42 10.48 -12.24
N ALA A 56 -1.52 10.43 -13.23
CA ALA A 56 -1.50 11.34 -14.34
C ALA A 56 -2.80 11.30 -15.18
N LYS A 57 -3.33 10.10 -15.41
CA LYS A 57 -4.55 9.85 -16.18
C LYS A 57 -5.81 10.26 -15.43
N GLU A 58 -5.97 9.76 -14.21
CA GLU A 58 -7.21 9.85 -13.44
C GLU A 58 -7.34 11.16 -12.66
N LYS A 59 -6.22 11.82 -12.39
CA LYS A 59 -6.13 13.07 -11.61
C LYS A 59 -6.93 12.98 -10.29
N PRO A 60 -6.60 12.02 -9.43
CA PRO A 60 -7.33 11.82 -8.18
C PRO A 60 -7.08 12.95 -7.18
N ASP A 61 -7.99 13.14 -6.23
CA ASP A 61 -7.80 14.01 -5.07
C ASP A 61 -6.99 13.32 -3.98
N ALA A 62 -7.04 11.97 -3.95
CA ALA A 62 -6.28 11.15 -3.00
C ALA A 62 -5.89 9.80 -3.60
N VAL A 63 -4.78 9.24 -3.10
CA VAL A 63 -4.27 7.90 -3.44
C VAL A 63 -4.14 7.07 -2.16
N LEU A 64 -4.81 5.93 -2.10
CA LEU A 64 -4.62 4.94 -1.04
C LEU A 64 -4.16 3.62 -1.65
N CYS A 65 -2.94 3.22 -1.32
CA CYS A 65 -2.41 1.92 -1.70
C CYS A 65 -2.66 0.91 -0.59
N ILE A 66 -3.07 -0.31 -0.95
CA ILE A 66 -3.33 -1.38 0.01
C ILE A 66 -2.41 -2.56 -0.31
N GLY A 67 -1.77 -3.10 0.74
CA GLY A 67 -0.92 -4.28 0.66
C GLY A 67 -1.26 -5.31 1.72
N GLN A 68 -0.76 -6.53 1.51
CA GLN A 68 -0.85 -7.63 2.46
C GLN A 68 0.34 -7.59 3.41
N ALA A 69 0.09 -7.66 4.72
CA ALA A 69 1.11 -7.88 5.73
C ALA A 69 0.85 -9.19 6.47
N GLY A 70 1.42 -10.28 5.97
CA GLY A 70 1.41 -11.56 6.67
C GLY A 70 2.05 -11.45 8.05
N GLY A 71 1.41 -12.04 9.06
CA GLY A 71 1.87 -11.98 10.44
C GLY A 71 1.36 -10.78 11.24
N ARG A 72 0.65 -9.81 10.63
CA ARG A 72 -0.09 -8.78 11.36
C ARG A 72 -1.52 -9.23 11.62
N TYR A 73 -2.04 -8.89 12.79
CA TYR A 73 -3.44 -9.12 13.14
C TYR A 73 -4.32 -7.92 12.80
N ASP A 74 -3.77 -6.71 12.92
CA ASP A 74 -4.49 -5.45 12.74
C ASP A 74 -4.47 -4.98 11.29
N ILE A 75 -5.51 -4.26 10.89
CA ILE A 75 -5.47 -3.36 9.73
C ILE A 75 -4.62 -2.16 10.12
N THR A 76 -3.57 -1.86 9.35
CA THR A 76 -2.57 -0.88 9.74
C THR A 76 -2.34 0.19 8.68
N PRO A 77 -2.97 1.39 8.82
CA PRO A 77 -2.52 2.56 8.09
C PRO A 77 -1.05 2.89 8.43
N GLU A 78 -0.23 3.02 7.39
CA GLU A 78 1.20 3.30 7.51
C GLU A 78 1.46 4.81 7.68
N ARG A 79 2.31 5.15 8.64
CA ARG A 79 2.66 6.55 8.91
C ARG A 79 3.72 7.09 7.97
N VAL A 80 4.71 6.26 7.61
CA VAL A 80 5.94 6.70 6.97
C VAL A 80 6.47 5.64 6.03
N ALA A 81 7.02 6.07 4.90
CA ALA A 81 7.85 5.28 4.01
C ALA A 81 9.28 5.82 4.02
N ILE A 82 10.26 4.93 3.93
CA ILE A 82 11.68 5.26 3.92
C ILE A 82 12.29 5.03 2.54
N ASN A 83 13.33 5.79 2.21
CA ASN A 83 14.05 5.72 0.93
C ASN A 83 15.01 4.51 0.88
N LEU A 84 14.44 3.31 0.99
CA LEU A 84 15.24 2.09 1.07
C LEU A 84 14.50 0.91 0.43
N ASP A 85 15.18 0.24 -0.50
CA ASP A 85 14.84 -1.08 -1.02
C ASP A 85 15.85 -2.10 -0.46
N ASP A 86 15.37 -3.01 0.39
CA ASP A 86 16.17 -4.11 0.94
C ASP A 86 15.29 -5.36 1.04
N ALA A 87 15.37 -6.22 0.01
CA ALA A 87 14.42 -7.29 -0.22
C ALA A 87 14.94 -8.65 0.28
N ARG A 88 14.25 -9.24 1.26
CA ARG A 88 14.57 -10.60 1.75
C ARG A 88 14.21 -11.71 0.75
N ILE A 89 13.26 -11.45 -0.14
CA ILE A 89 12.77 -12.37 -1.17
C ILE A 89 12.73 -11.65 -2.52
N LYS A 90 12.67 -12.40 -3.59
CA LYS A 90 12.46 -11.87 -4.94
C LYS A 90 11.03 -11.38 -5.13
N ASP A 91 10.87 -10.33 -5.92
CA ASP A 91 9.56 -9.92 -6.43
C ASP A 91 9.05 -10.86 -7.54
N ASN A 92 7.89 -10.56 -8.13
CA ASN A 92 7.29 -11.41 -9.17
C ASN A 92 8.08 -11.48 -10.49
N GLU A 93 9.06 -10.61 -10.70
CA GLU A 93 9.97 -10.62 -11.87
C GLU A 93 11.40 -11.03 -11.51
N GLY A 94 11.63 -11.45 -10.26
CA GLY A 94 12.93 -11.96 -9.81
C GLY A 94 13.90 -10.87 -9.32
N ASN A 95 13.45 -9.62 -9.19
CA ASN A 95 14.27 -8.55 -8.64
C ASN A 95 14.40 -8.70 -7.12
N GLN A 96 15.60 -8.45 -6.61
CA GLN A 96 15.92 -8.52 -5.19
C GLN A 96 16.97 -7.46 -4.84
N PRO A 97 16.58 -6.17 -4.78
CA PRO A 97 17.49 -5.10 -4.39
C PRO A 97 17.95 -5.30 -2.95
N ILE A 98 19.19 -4.91 -2.66
CA ILE A 98 19.82 -4.99 -1.35
C ILE A 98 20.40 -3.63 -1.02
N ASP A 99 19.89 -3.00 0.04
CA ASP A 99 20.36 -1.73 0.61
C ASP A 99 20.52 -0.61 -0.45
N LEU A 100 19.51 -0.46 -1.33
CA LEU A 100 19.51 0.55 -2.39
C LEU A 100 18.49 1.66 -2.10
N PRO A 101 18.81 2.93 -2.45
CA PRO A 101 17.82 3.99 -2.41
C PRO A 101 16.74 3.77 -3.48
N ILE A 102 15.50 4.14 -3.17
CA ILE A 102 14.40 4.15 -4.13
C ILE A 102 14.59 5.27 -5.15
N TYR A 103 14.91 6.47 -4.67
CA TYR A 103 15.29 7.62 -5.47
C TYR A 103 16.54 8.28 -4.88
N GLU A 104 17.56 8.52 -5.72
CA GLU A 104 18.84 9.13 -5.32
C GLU A 104 18.66 10.58 -4.81
N ASP A 105 17.72 11.31 -5.38
CA ASP A 105 17.40 12.70 -5.07
C ASP A 105 16.24 12.85 -4.07
N GLY A 106 15.69 11.72 -3.60
CA GLY A 106 14.56 11.71 -2.68
C GLY A 106 14.97 11.99 -1.23
N ALA A 107 14.04 12.53 -0.44
CA ALA A 107 14.23 12.69 1.00
C ALA A 107 14.42 11.33 1.69
N PRO A 108 15.05 11.26 2.88
CA PRO A 108 15.20 10.01 3.62
C PRO A 108 13.89 9.29 3.92
N ALA A 109 12.78 10.04 4.05
CA ALA A 109 11.45 9.50 4.30
C ALA A 109 10.36 10.48 3.86
N TYR A 110 9.18 9.93 3.53
CA TYR A 110 7.94 10.69 3.33
C TYR A 110 6.86 10.18 4.28
N PHE A 111 6.14 11.10 4.88
CA PHE A 111 5.01 10.79 5.76
C PHE A 111 3.70 10.77 4.95
N SER A 112 2.82 9.81 5.27
CA SER A 112 1.44 9.86 4.80
C SER A 112 0.77 11.12 5.32
N ASP A 113 0.06 11.82 4.47
CA ASP A 113 -0.78 12.96 4.82
C ASP A 113 -2.28 12.59 4.88
N LEU A 114 -2.60 11.30 4.74
CA LEU A 114 -3.93 10.81 5.01
C LEU A 114 -4.25 10.87 6.51
N PRO A 115 -5.54 11.00 6.89
CA PRO A 115 -5.96 11.12 8.29
C PRO A 115 -5.87 9.76 9.03
N ILE A 116 -4.65 9.17 9.12
CA ILE A 116 -4.41 7.80 9.61
C ILE A 116 -5.00 7.51 11.00
N LYS A 117 -5.08 8.52 11.88
CA LYS A 117 -5.70 8.37 13.21
C LYS A 117 -7.22 8.21 13.11
N ALA A 118 -7.87 9.01 12.27
CA ALA A 118 -9.30 8.89 12.02
C ALA A 118 -9.61 7.56 11.30
N MET A 119 -8.76 7.15 10.35
CA MET A 119 -8.90 5.83 9.69
C MET A 119 -8.90 4.70 10.73
N VAL A 120 -7.92 4.66 11.65
CA VAL A 120 -7.87 3.66 12.73
C VAL A 120 -9.12 3.72 13.59
N GLN A 121 -9.57 4.91 13.95
CA GLN A 121 -10.79 5.07 14.77
C GLN A 121 -12.01 4.46 14.07
N HIS A 122 -12.26 4.82 12.80
CA HIS A 122 -13.41 4.32 12.06
C HIS A 122 -13.34 2.80 11.79
N ILE A 123 -12.17 2.25 11.56
CA ILE A 123 -11.99 0.79 11.42
C ILE A 123 -12.36 0.09 12.73
N ARG A 124 -11.94 0.63 13.88
CA ARG A 124 -12.31 0.09 15.20
C ARG A 124 -13.79 0.23 15.52
N GLU A 125 -14.40 1.35 15.15
CA GLU A 125 -15.85 1.57 15.28
C GLU A 125 -16.68 0.58 14.44
N ALA A 126 -16.11 0.10 13.32
CA ALA A 126 -16.66 -0.98 12.52
C ALA A 126 -16.43 -2.38 13.11
N GLY A 127 -15.82 -2.50 14.29
CA GLY A 127 -15.56 -3.77 14.99
C GLY A 127 -14.31 -4.53 14.52
N LEU A 128 -13.44 -3.90 13.74
CA LEU A 128 -12.22 -4.52 13.22
C LEU A 128 -10.98 -4.03 13.99
N PRO A 129 -9.98 -4.90 14.22
CA PRO A 129 -8.74 -4.48 14.86
C PRO A 129 -7.94 -3.56 13.93
N ALA A 130 -7.46 -2.45 14.48
CA ALA A 130 -6.63 -1.51 13.73
C ALA A 130 -5.65 -0.77 14.63
N SER A 131 -4.49 -0.46 14.10
CA SER A 131 -3.47 0.37 14.75
C SER A 131 -2.66 1.14 13.71
N VAL A 132 -1.95 2.19 14.14
CA VAL A 132 -1.02 2.89 13.24
C VAL A 132 0.29 2.12 13.20
N SER A 133 0.77 1.85 11.99
CA SER A 133 2.11 1.30 11.77
C SER A 133 3.12 2.42 11.47
N ASN A 134 4.35 2.25 11.96
CA ASN A 134 5.46 3.17 11.71
C ASN A 134 6.50 2.58 10.75
N THR A 135 6.19 1.47 10.07
CA THR A 135 7.08 0.89 9.06
C THR A 135 6.30 0.01 8.10
N ALA A 136 6.44 0.30 6.81
CA ALA A 136 5.94 -0.56 5.73
C ALA A 136 6.95 -1.65 5.31
N GLY A 137 8.06 -1.78 6.07
CA GLY A 137 9.17 -2.67 5.74
C GLY A 137 10.09 -2.06 4.68
N THR A 138 10.75 -2.90 3.91
CA THR A 138 11.72 -2.51 2.86
C THR A 138 11.52 -3.29 1.56
N PHE A 139 10.37 -3.93 1.40
CA PHE A 139 9.96 -4.64 0.20
C PHE A 139 9.07 -3.75 -0.69
N VAL A 140 8.39 -4.32 -1.66
CA VAL A 140 7.60 -3.59 -2.68
C VAL A 140 6.51 -2.69 -2.06
N CYS A 141 6.00 -2.99 -0.85
CA CYS A 141 5.02 -2.13 -0.17
C CYS A 141 5.63 -0.77 0.21
N ASN A 142 6.79 -0.77 0.87
CA ASN A 142 7.50 0.47 1.18
C ASN A 142 7.95 1.20 -0.09
N HIS A 143 8.47 0.44 -1.07
CA HIS A 143 8.86 0.96 -2.38
C HIS A 143 7.71 1.74 -3.04
N LEU A 144 6.53 1.12 -3.13
CA LEU A 144 5.37 1.78 -3.72
C LEU A 144 4.91 2.98 -2.91
N MET A 145 4.77 2.84 -1.58
CA MET A 145 4.35 3.94 -0.72
C MET A 145 5.30 5.12 -0.86
N TYR A 146 6.61 4.88 -0.78
CA TYR A 146 7.62 5.92 -0.93
C TYR A 146 7.51 6.59 -2.31
N GLY A 147 7.49 5.81 -3.39
CA GLY A 147 7.44 6.33 -4.76
C GLY A 147 6.18 7.15 -5.04
N VAL A 148 5.02 6.72 -4.52
CA VAL A 148 3.77 7.48 -4.62
C VAL A 148 3.89 8.81 -3.87
N LEU A 149 4.33 8.79 -2.61
CA LEU A 149 4.48 10.03 -1.81
C LEU A 149 5.52 10.98 -2.41
N TYR A 150 6.63 10.46 -2.95
CA TYR A 150 7.61 11.26 -3.70
C TYR A 150 6.96 11.93 -4.92
N THR A 151 6.24 11.17 -5.75
CA THR A 151 5.55 11.68 -6.94
C THR A 151 4.52 12.76 -6.58
N LEU A 152 3.73 12.53 -5.53
CA LEU A 152 2.75 13.51 -5.07
C LEU A 152 3.42 14.79 -4.56
N ALA A 153 4.50 14.68 -3.80
CA ALA A 153 5.22 15.84 -3.26
C ALA A 153 5.90 16.67 -4.35
N THR A 154 6.39 16.04 -5.43
CA THR A 154 7.17 16.72 -6.48
C THR A 154 6.31 17.19 -7.65
N GLU A 155 5.30 16.40 -8.06
CA GLU A 155 4.57 16.63 -9.30
C GLU A 155 3.10 17.02 -9.08
N TYR A 156 2.48 16.58 -7.97
CA TYR A 156 1.05 16.77 -7.72
C TYR A 156 0.77 17.36 -6.34
N PRO A 157 1.28 18.58 -6.03
CA PRO A 157 1.05 19.20 -4.73
C PRO A 157 -0.46 19.41 -4.49
N GLY A 158 -0.93 18.96 -3.32
CA GLY A 158 -2.34 19.01 -2.93
C GLY A 158 -3.12 17.72 -3.16
N VAL A 159 -2.54 16.70 -3.80
CA VAL A 159 -3.10 15.35 -3.82
C VAL A 159 -2.59 14.59 -2.59
N HIS A 160 -3.50 14.01 -1.81
CA HIS A 160 -3.17 13.29 -0.58
C HIS A 160 -2.80 11.83 -0.87
N GLY A 161 -1.84 11.28 -0.10
CA GLY A 161 -1.37 9.92 -0.33
C GLY A 161 -1.04 9.13 0.92
N GLY A 162 -1.14 7.82 0.82
CA GLY A 162 -0.74 6.92 1.88
C GLY A 162 -0.92 5.44 1.53
N PHE A 163 -0.66 4.62 2.53
CA PHE A 163 -0.65 3.17 2.40
C PHE A 163 -1.34 2.53 3.62
N MET A 164 -1.95 1.38 3.40
CA MET A 164 -2.56 0.57 4.45
C MET A 164 -2.24 -0.90 4.22
N HIS A 165 -1.81 -1.58 5.27
CA HIS A 165 -1.70 -3.03 5.24
C HIS A 165 -2.94 -3.70 5.82
N VAL A 166 -3.32 -4.82 5.19
CA VAL A 166 -4.35 -5.73 5.69
C VAL A 166 -3.74 -7.08 6.05
N PRO A 167 -4.28 -7.80 7.05
CA PRO A 167 -3.82 -9.12 7.44
C PRO A 167 -4.15 -10.18 6.39
N PHE A 168 -3.69 -11.40 6.61
CA PHE A 168 -4.15 -12.59 5.89
C PHE A 168 -5.65 -12.82 6.07
N ILE A 169 -6.28 -13.36 5.03
CA ILE A 169 -7.63 -13.93 5.16
C ILE A 169 -7.55 -15.34 5.81
N PRO A 170 -8.65 -15.84 6.41
CA PRO A 170 -8.65 -17.12 7.11
C PRO A 170 -8.11 -18.29 6.28
N GLU A 171 -8.33 -18.27 4.97
CA GLU A 171 -7.89 -19.33 4.04
C GLU A 171 -6.36 -19.39 3.86
N GLN A 172 -5.66 -18.31 4.20
CA GLN A 172 -4.18 -18.25 4.15
C GLN A 172 -3.54 -18.64 5.48
N VAL A 173 -4.33 -18.83 6.54
CA VAL A 173 -3.83 -19.14 7.88
C VAL A 173 -3.94 -20.65 8.11
N GLU A 174 -2.80 -21.35 8.20
CA GLU A 174 -2.78 -22.74 8.65
C GLU A 174 -3.12 -22.81 10.15
N ILE A 175 -4.16 -23.58 10.49
CA ILE A 175 -4.56 -23.80 11.88
C ILE A 175 -3.39 -24.47 12.64
N GLY A 176 -2.89 -23.80 13.69
CA GLY A 176 -1.83 -24.33 14.56
C GLY A 176 -0.45 -23.70 14.37
N ARG A 177 -0.25 -22.79 13.42
CA ARG A 177 0.95 -21.94 13.38
C ARG A 177 0.67 -20.67 14.19
N ALA A 178 1.14 -20.67 15.45
CA ALA A 178 1.27 -19.42 16.19
C ALA A 178 2.24 -18.52 15.42
N HIS A 179 1.81 -17.32 15.09
CA HIS A 179 2.73 -16.31 14.57
C HIS A 179 3.65 -15.88 15.72
N VAL A 180 4.89 -16.30 15.66
CA VAL A 180 5.98 -15.87 16.54
C VAL A 180 6.64 -14.66 15.91
#